data_7899fc205b75ec23e37f359faeb62971
#
_entry.id   7899fc205b75ec23e37f359faeb62971
#
_cell.length_a   1.000
_cell.length_b   1.000
_cell.length_c   1.000
_cell.angle_alpha   90.00
_cell.angle_beta   90.00
_cell.angle_gamma   90.00
#
_symmetry.space_group_name_H-M   'P 1'
#
loop_
_entity.id
_entity.type
_entity.pdbx_description
1 polymer ?
#
loop_
_entity_poly.entity_id
_entity_poly.type
_entity_poly.pdbx_seq_one_letter_code
_entity_poly.pdbx_strand_id
1 'polypeptide(L)'
;MANFLEIKIPVRKDEGWNEWAKEMRSKIKAAGIPVRWQMFHYHMTLLFLDDDNCIEDLNQEFEQCMSLFYSLPITIDKLDAFTAGDGASHIIYLTSTQIPSQILAVAEDARTLADSMNANYDKRSFKPHVTLGRVPADKVSLEQLQSVLHRIEKPVFRCILNEVEHRYFKGDKIKTWKLKY
;
A
#
# COMPACT_ATOMS: atom_id res chain seq x y z
N MET A 1 -18.97 2.41 7.30
CA MET A 1 -18.24 2.90 6.08
C MET A 1 -16.88 2.24 6.07
N ALA A 2 -16.47 1.69 4.92
CA ALA A 2 -15.15 1.04 4.81
C ALA A 2 -14.01 2.01 5.16
N ASN A 3 -13.02 1.51 5.88
CA ASN A 3 -11.87 2.26 6.36
C ASN A 3 -10.63 1.37 6.43
N PHE A 4 -9.47 1.95 6.62
CA PHE A 4 -8.23 1.17 6.62
C PHE A 4 -7.11 1.84 7.42
N LEU A 5 -6.30 1.00 8.05
CA LEU A 5 -5.01 1.37 8.61
C LEU A 5 -3.95 1.28 7.51
N GLU A 6 -3.12 2.30 7.39
CA GLU A 6 -2.09 2.37 6.37
C GLU A 6 -0.79 2.95 6.91
N ILE A 7 0.33 2.49 6.35
CA ILE A 7 1.62 3.13 6.53
C ILE A 7 1.95 3.97 5.31
N LYS A 8 2.28 5.22 5.52
CA LYS A 8 2.59 6.17 4.46
C LYS A 8 3.95 5.92 3.86
N ILE A 9 4.03 5.82 2.55
CA ILE A 9 5.28 5.56 1.82
C ILE A 9 5.66 6.81 1.03
N PRO A 10 6.62 7.61 1.51
CA PRO A 10 6.94 8.90 0.91
C PRO A 10 7.87 8.78 -0.32
N VAL A 11 7.57 7.88 -1.27
CA VAL A 11 8.39 7.69 -2.49
C VAL A 11 8.61 8.97 -3.28
N ARG A 12 7.66 9.91 -3.23
CA ARG A 12 7.78 11.19 -3.93
C ARG A 12 8.84 12.13 -3.36
N LYS A 13 9.38 11.83 -2.18
CA LYS A 13 10.49 12.57 -1.59
C LYS A 13 11.85 12.12 -2.10
N ASP A 14 11.91 10.95 -2.74
CA ASP A 14 13.13 10.50 -3.42
C ASP A 14 13.33 11.30 -4.71
N GLU A 15 14.55 11.76 -4.94
CA GLU A 15 14.91 12.62 -6.08
C GLU A 15 14.67 11.92 -7.43
N GLY A 16 14.86 10.62 -7.50
CA GLY A 16 14.66 9.79 -8.71
C GLY A 16 13.21 9.53 -9.06
N TRP A 17 12.27 9.76 -8.14
CA TRP A 17 10.86 9.38 -8.32
C TRP A 17 10.20 9.99 -9.56
N ASN A 18 10.34 11.29 -9.77
CA ASN A 18 9.59 12.00 -10.80
C ASN A 18 9.99 11.53 -12.21
N GLU A 19 11.29 11.35 -12.46
CA GLU A 19 11.81 10.90 -13.73
C GLU A 19 11.43 9.44 -13.99
N TRP A 20 11.68 8.58 -13.02
CA TRP A 20 11.31 7.17 -13.10
C TRP A 20 9.80 6.97 -13.34
N ALA A 21 8.94 7.65 -12.58
CA ALA A 21 7.49 7.53 -12.72
C ALA A 21 6.99 8.03 -14.09
N LYS A 22 7.59 9.07 -14.63
CA LYS A 22 7.30 9.58 -15.98
C LYS A 22 7.69 8.56 -17.04
N GLU A 23 8.87 7.99 -16.95
CA GLU A 23 9.36 6.98 -17.89
C GLU A 23 8.51 5.70 -17.83
N MET A 24 8.25 5.20 -16.63
CA MET A 24 7.39 4.03 -16.39
C MET A 24 6.02 4.21 -17.04
N ARG A 25 5.34 5.33 -16.79
CA ARG A 25 4.03 5.63 -17.38
C ARG A 25 4.09 5.74 -18.91
N SER A 26 5.15 6.33 -19.44
CA SER A 26 5.35 6.45 -20.88
C SER A 26 5.50 5.09 -21.55
N LYS A 27 6.28 4.18 -20.97
CA LYS A 27 6.48 2.81 -21.49
C LYS A 27 5.17 2.01 -21.46
N ILE A 28 4.40 2.10 -20.37
CA ILE A 28 3.11 1.41 -20.24
C ILE A 28 2.11 1.96 -21.25
N LYS A 29 2.05 3.29 -21.42
CA LYS A 29 1.20 3.93 -22.43
C LYS A 29 1.57 3.53 -23.86
N ALA A 30 2.87 3.48 -24.17
CA ALA A 30 3.37 3.05 -25.48
C ALA A 30 3.02 1.59 -25.79
N ALA A 31 2.88 0.74 -24.76
CA ALA A 31 2.38 -0.63 -24.89
C ALA A 31 0.85 -0.73 -25.07
N GLY A 32 0.14 0.40 -25.12
CA GLY A 32 -1.33 0.44 -25.28
C GLY A 32 -2.13 0.00 -24.05
N ILE A 33 -1.52 -0.05 -22.87
CA ILE A 33 -2.17 -0.51 -21.64
C ILE A 33 -2.93 0.64 -20.98
N PRO A 34 -4.27 0.53 -20.80
CA PRO A 34 -5.07 1.54 -20.13
C PRO A 34 -4.90 1.44 -18.62
N VAL A 35 -4.40 2.49 -17.98
CA VAL A 35 -4.19 2.52 -16.52
C VAL A 35 -4.91 3.68 -15.87
N ARG A 36 -5.66 3.41 -14.81
CA ARG A 36 -6.13 4.41 -13.87
C ARG A 36 -5.08 4.58 -12.78
N TRP A 37 -4.30 5.66 -12.86
CA TRP A 37 -3.20 5.92 -11.96
C TRP A 37 -3.63 6.43 -10.59
N GLN A 38 -2.95 5.95 -9.54
CA GLN A 38 -2.92 6.57 -8.23
C GLN A 38 -1.89 7.70 -8.26
N MET A 39 -2.30 8.95 -7.99
CA MET A 39 -1.42 10.10 -8.25
C MET A 39 -0.76 10.71 -7.02
N PHE A 40 -1.39 10.63 -5.84
CA PHE A 40 -0.99 11.53 -4.76
C PHE A 40 -0.73 10.85 -3.41
N HIS A 41 -1.38 9.75 -3.13
CA HIS A 41 -1.34 9.15 -1.82
C HIS A 41 -0.81 7.71 -1.90
N TYR A 42 0.50 7.58 -1.65
CA TYR A 42 1.18 6.27 -1.70
C TYR A 42 1.30 5.71 -0.29
N HIS A 43 0.79 4.51 -0.10
CA HIS A 43 0.73 3.83 1.19
C HIS A 43 0.77 2.31 1.02
N MET A 44 1.09 1.60 2.10
CA MET A 44 0.81 0.18 2.25
C MET A 44 -0.38 0.02 3.20
N THR A 45 -1.43 -0.66 2.77
CA THR A 45 -2.58 -0.96 3.62
C THR A 45 -2.22 -2.09 4.57
N LEU A 46 -2.27 -1.82 5.87
CA LEU A 46 -1.99 -2.78 6.94
C LEU A 46 -3.22 -3.63 7.26
N LEU A 47 -4.39 -2.99 7.31
CA LEU A 47 -5.68 -3.59 7.60
C LEU A 47 -6.77 -2.85 6.84
N PHE A 48 -7.68 -3.56 6.18
CA PHE A 48 -8.88 -3.02 5.56
C PHE A 48 -10.11 -3.51 6.31
N LEU A 49 -10.90 -2.57 6.82
CA LEU A 49 -12.14 -2.80 7.57
C LEU A 49 -13.36 -2.51 6.69
N ASP A 50 -14.32 -3.43 6.68
CA ASP A 50 -15.52 -3.30 5.85
C ASP A 50 -16.55 -2.32 6.41
N ASP A 51 -16.51 -2.08 7.70
CA ASP A 51 -17.43 -1.18 8.41
C ASP A 51 -16.71 -0.31 9.46
N ASP A 52 -17.45 0.53 10.18
CA ASP A 52 -16.94 1.48 11.16
C ASP A 52 -17.36 1.19 12.61
N ASN A 53 -17.85 -0.03 12.89
CA ASN A 53 -18.45 -0.37 14.18
C ASN A 53 -17.46 -0.35 15.37
N CYS A 54 -16.15 -0.52 15.11
CA CYS A 54 -15.13 -0.60 16.16
C CYS A 54 -13.98 0.43 16.00
N ILE A 55 -14.20 1.51 15.24
CA ILE A 55 -13.13 2.47 14.92
C ILE A 55 -12.49 3.08 16.17
N GLU A 56 -13.31 3.52 17.14
CA GLU A 56 -12.81 4.20 18.34
C GLU A 56 -12.01 3.24 19.21
N ASP A 57 -12.56 2.05 19.48
CA ASP A 57 -11.90 1.02 20.28
C ASP A 57 -10.62 0.53 19.61
N LEU A 58 -10.68 0.28 18.30
CA LEU A 58 -9.49 -0.10 17.52
C LEU A 58 -8.39 0.96 17.59
N ASN A 59 -8.75 2.23 17.46
CA ASN A 59 -7.79 3.32 17.53
C ASN A 59 -7.17 3.44 18.94
N GLN A 60 -7.94 3.22 19.98
CA GLN A 60 -7.44 3.27 21.35
C GLN A 60 -6.44 2.14 21.64
N GLU A 61 -6.78 0.91 21.28
CA GLU A 61 -5.90 -0.24 21.48
C GLU A 61 -4.67 -0.20 20.56
N PHE A 62 -4.87 0.20 19.30
CA PHE A 62 -3.78 0.32 18.34
C PHE A 62 -2.76 1.40 18.72
N GLU A 63 -3.16 2.42 19.49
CA GLU A 63 -2.24 3.42 20.04
C GLU A 63 -1.16 2.82 20.93
N GLN A 64 -1.50 1.79 21.70
CA GLN A 64 -0.54 1.08 22.53
C GLN A 64 0.50 0.35 21.65
N CYS A 65 0.05 -0.31 20.58
CA CYS A 65 0.95 -0.94 19.61
C CYS A 65 1.87 0.11 18.96
N MET A 66 1.32 1.25 18.56
CA MET A 66 2.10 2.33 17.93
C MET A 66 3.15 2.95 18.85
N SER A 67 2.96 2.88 20.18
CA SER A 67 3.96 3.36 21.14
C SER A 67 5.29 2.62 21.06
N LEU A 68 5.29 1.39 20.53
CA LEU A 68 6.46 0.52 20.36
C LEU A 68 7.09 0.61 18.96
N PHE A 69 6.45 1.37 18.06
CA PHE A 69 6.92 1.56 16.69
C PHE A 69 7.84 2.76 16.55
N TYR A 70 8.94 2.53 15.84
CA TYR A 70 9.93 3.56 15.54
C TYR A 70 9.95 3.86 14.05
N SER A 71 10.38 5.06 13.72
CA SER A 71 10.73 5.46 12.37
C SER A 71 11.76 4.50 11.78
N LEU A 72 11.54 4.02 10.56
CA LEU A 72 12.44 3.02 9.98
C LEU A 72 12.68 3.29 8.48
N PRO A 73 13.90 2.99 8.00
CA PRO A 73 14.20 3.05 6.57
C PRO A 73 13.60 1.85 5.84
N ILE A 74 13.14 2.09 4.61
CA ILE A 74 12.77 1.06 3.65
C ILE A 74 13.32 1.43 2.28
N THR A 75 13.77 0.44 1.53
CA THR A 75 14.09 0.60 0.11
C THR A 75 12.99 -0.04 -0.72
N ILE A 76 12.34 0.76 -1.55
CA ILE A 76 11.35 0.29 -2.52
C ILE A 76 12.09 -0.02 -3.81
N ASP A 77 12.21 -1.31 -4.16
CA ASP A 77 13.09 -1.82 -5.22
C ASP A 77 12.43 -2.83 -6.16
N LYS A 78 11.11 -3.01 -6.05
CA LYS A 78 10.38 -3.94 -6.92
C LYS A 78 9.11 -3.31 -7.48
N LEU A 79 8.94 -3.44 -8.82
CA LEU A 79 7.73 -3.12 -9.56
C LEU A 79 7.12 -4.43 -10.07
N ASP A 80 5.82 -4.64 -9.85
CA ASP A 80 5.13 -5.85 -10.30
C ASP A 80 3.61 -5.62 -10.41
N ALA A 81 2.86 -6.65 -10.79
CA ALA A 81 1.40 -6.61 -10.83
C ALA A 81 0.80 -7.93 -10.33
N PHE A 82 -0.42 -7.83 -9.80
CA PHE A 82 -1.25 -9.00 -9.45
C PHE A 82 -2.71 -8.71 -9.77
N THR A 83 -3.52 -9.76 -9.90
CA THR A 83 -4.97 -9.61 -10.07
C THR A 83 -5.63 -9.32 -8.73
N ALA A 84 -6.50 -8.31 -8.68
CA ALA A 84 -7.30 -8.00 -7.50
C ALA A 84 -8.23 -9.16 -7.14
N GLY A 85 -8.66 -9.21 -5.87
CA GLY A 85 -9.45 -10.33 -5.37
C GLY A 85 -10.83 -10.52 -6.04
N ASP A 86 -11.38 -9.46 -6.63
CA ASP A 86 -12.61 -9.49 -7.43
C ASP A 86 -12.40 -9.97 -8.88
N GLY A 87 -11.15 -10.17 -9.30
CA GLY A 87 -10.80 -10.55 -10.67
C GLY A 87 -11.01 -9.47 -11.72
N ALA A 88 -11.58 -8.31 -11.37
CA ALA A 88 -11.99 -7.29 -12.33
C ALA A 88 -10.82 -6.40 -12.80
N SER A 89 -9.74 -6.35 -12.04
CA SER A 89 -8.60 -5.50 -12.36
C SER A 89 -7.26 -6.10 -11.93
N HIS A 90 -6.19 -5.70 -12.62
CA HIS A 90 -4.83 -5.91 -12.17
C HIS A 90 -4.32 -4.67 -11.46
N ILE A 91 -3.59 -4.87 -10.38
CA ILE A 91 -2.96 -3.83 -9.56
C ILE A 91 -1.49 -3.74 -9.96
N ILE A 92 -1.07 -2.58 -10.47
CA ILE A 92 0.35 -2.25 -10.62
C ILE A 92 0.83 -1.70 -9.28
N TYR A 93 1.90 -2.26 -8.74
CA TYR A 93 2.37 -1.88 -7.42
C TYR A 93 3.90 -1.85 -7.29
N LEU A 94 4.33 -1.09 -6.31
CA LEU A 94 5.68 -1.12 -5.78
C LEU A 94 5.74 -1.91 -4.48
N THR A 95 6.88 -2.53 -4.23
CA THR A 95 7.16 -3.16 -2.93
C THR A 95 8.67 -3.17 -2.68
N SER A 96 9.08 -3.73 -1.55
CA SER A 96 10.46 -3.99 -1.21
C SER A 96 10.75 -5.48 -1.33
N THR A 97 11.93 -5.85 -1.82
CA THR A 97 12.41 -7.24 -1.75
C THR A 97 12.75 -7.66 -0.32
N GLN A 98 12.99 -6.67 0.56
CA GLN A 98 13.26 -6.86 1.99
C GLN A 98 12.29 -6.02 2.82
N ILE A 99 11.13 -6.59 3.15
CA ILE A 99 10.15 -5.93 4.01
C ILE A 99 10.67 -5.94 5.46
N PRO A 100 10.80 -4.77 6.10
CA PRO A 100 11.16 -4.69 7.52
C PRO A 100 10.18 -5.48 8.39
N SER A 101 10.71 -6.27 9.33
CA SER A 101 9.89 -7.10 10.23
C SER A 101 8.89 -6.29 11.05
N GLN A 102 9.19 -5.04 11.37
CA GLN A 102 8.26 -4.12 12.04
C GLN A 102 6.98 -3.89 11.24
N ILE A 103 7.03 -3.79 9.90
CA ILE A 103 5.82 -3.64 9.06
C ILE A 103 4.96 -4.89 9.16
N LEU A 104 5.58 -6.06 9.15
CA LEU A 104 4.86 -7.34 9.29
C LEU A 104 4.23 -7.44 10.67
N ALA A 105 4.96 -7.05 11.71
CA ALA A 105 4.48 -7.07 13.09
C ALA A 105 3.27 -6.13 13.27
N VAL A 106 3.33 -4.89 12.80
CA VAL A 106 2.21 -3.95 12.96
C VAL A 106 0.97 -4.38 12.18
N ALA A 107 1.15 -5.00 11.02
CA ALA A 107 0.02 -5.55 10.28
C ALA A 107 -0.63 -6.73 11.02
N GLU A 108 0.17 -7.58 11.67
CA GLU A 108 -0.33 -8.69 12.49
C GLU A 108 -1.01 -8.22 13.76
N ASP A 109 -0.43 -7.24 14.47
CA ASP A 109 -1.04 -6.63 15.65
C ASP A 109 -2.40 -6.00 15.31
N ALA A 110 -2.49 -5.28 14.19
CA ALA A 110 -3.76 -4.70 13.72
C ALA A 110 -4.82 -5.77 13.46
N ARG A 111 -4.44 -6.92 12.87
CA ARG A 111 -5.34 -8.05 12.61
C ARG A 111 -5.78 -8.73 13.91
N THR A 112 -4.85 -8.95 14.82
CA THR A 112 -5.12 -9.54 16.13
C THR A 112 -6.11 -8.68 16.92
N LEU A 113 -5.95 -7.36 16.91
CA LEU A 113 -6.89 -6.44 17.52
C LEU A 113 -8.28 -6.50 16.84
N ALA A 114 -8.32 -6.50 15.52
CA ALA A 114 -9.57 -6.62 14.77
C ALA A 114 -10.30 -7.94 15.07
N ASP A 115 -9.56 -9.05 15.20
CA ASP A 115 -10.14 -10.34 15.60
C ASP A 115 -10.68 -10.32 17.04
N SER A 116 -9.96 -9.72 17.99
CA SER A 116 -10.41 -9.61 19.38
C SER A 116 -11.70 -8.79 19.53
N MET A 117 -11.92 -7.85 18.64
CA MET A 117 -13.11 -6.99 18.59
C MET A 117 -14.24 -7.56 17.71
N ASN A 118 -14.04 -8.73 17.11
CA ASN A 118 -14.95 -9.31 16.10
C ASN A 118 -15.22 -8.34 14.93
N ALA A 119 -14.25 -7.54 14.56
CA ALA A 119 -14.37 -6.61 13.45
C ALA A 119 -14.45 -7.35 12.11
N ASN A 120 -15.27 -6.82 11.20
CA ASN A 120 -15.34 -7.32 9.84
C ASN A 120 -14.23 -6.70 8.99
N TYR A 121 -13.24 -7.51 8.60
CA TYR A 121 -12.09 -7.04 7.83
C TYR A 121 -11.64 -8.05 6.77
N ASP A 122 -10.82 -7.61 5.84
CA ASP A 122 -10.22 -8.45 4.80
C ASP A 122 -9.30 -9.52 5.41
N LYS A 123 -9.74 -10.77 5.44
CA LYS A 123 -9.01 -11.92 6.01
C LYS A 123 -7.88 -12.46 5.13
N ARG A 124 -7.67 -11.93 3.92
CA ARG A 124 -6.57 -12.36 3.05
C ARG A 124 -5.23 -12.07 3.70
N SER A 125 -4.23 -12.89 3.38
CA SER A 125 -2.87 -12.69 3.88
C SER A 125 -2.35 -11.29 3.54
N PHE A 126 -1.68 -10.65 4.49
CA PHE A 126 -1.05 -9.36 4.29
C PHE A 126 -0.01 -9.44 3.16
N LYS A 127 -0.21 -8.62 2.14
CA LYS A 127 0.72 -8.47 1.02
C LYS A 127 1.22 -7.03 0.97
N PRO A 128 2.45 -6.76 1.44
CA PRO A 128 3.01 -5.42 1.42
C PRO A 128 3.12 -4.89 -0.01
N HIS A 129 2.33 -3.88 -0.34
CA HIS A 129 2.37 -3.26 -1.66
C HIS A 129 1.90 -1.81 -1.63
N VAL A 130 2.46 -1.01 -2.52
CA VAL A 130 2.07 0.39 -2.77
C VAL A 130 1.40 0.44 -4.13
N THR A 131 0.11 0.64 -4.17
CA THR A 131 -0.64 0.73 -5.43
C THR A 131 -0.20 1.95 -6.24
N LEU A 132 0.21 1.72 -7.49
CA LEU A 132 0.48 2.77 -8.48
C LEU A 132 -0.69 3.01 -9.43
N GLY A 133 -1.42 1.96 -9.75
CA GLY A 133 -2.55 2.07 -10.66
C GLY A 133 -3.32 0.76 -10.83
N ARG A 134 -4.43 0.86 -11.54
CA ARG A 134 -5.31 -0.28 -11.84
C ARG A 134 -5.53 -0.39 -13.35
N VAL A 135 -5.46 -1.61 -13.85
CA VAL A 135 -5.68 -1.98 -15.26
C VAL A 135 -6.89 -2.89 -15.33
N PRO A 136 -7.90 -2.63 -16.19
CA PRO A 136 -9.02 -3.54 -16.37
C PRO A 136 -8.56 -4.92 -16.86
N ALA A 137 -8.95 -5.99 -16.18
CA ALA A 137 -8.50 -7.35 -16.50
C ALA A 137 -9.11 -7.89 -17.81
N ASP A 138 -10.22 -7.31 -18.28
CA ASP A 138 -10.83 -7.61 -19.57
C ASP A 138 -10.09 -7.02 -20.77
N LYS A 139 -9.16 -6.08 -20.54
CA LYS A 139 -8.39 -5.39 -21.60
C LYS A 139 -6.98 -5.93 -21.78
N VAL A 140 -6.37 -6.42 -20.72
CA VAL A 140 -4.96 -6.86 -20.73
C VAL A 140 -4.84 -8.05 -19.79
N SER A 141 -4.15 -9.12 -20.20
CA SER A 141 -3.84 -10.22 -19.30
C SER A 141 -2.76 -9.83 -18.29
N LEU A 142 -2.72 -10.52 -17.13
CA LEU A 142 -1.69 -10.29 -16.13
C LEU A 142 -0.27 -10.54 -16.70
N GLU A 143 -0.12 -11.59 -17.51
CA GLU A 143 1.16 -11.95 -18.14
C GLU A 143 1.65 -10.88 -19.11
N GLN A 144 0.76 -10.32 -19.93
CA GLN A 144 1.09 -9.21 -20.82
C GLN A 144 1.52 -7.98 -20.03
N LEU A 145 0.78 -7.63 -18.97
CA LEU A 145 1.14 -6.51 -18.09
C LEU A 145 2.50 -6.72 -17.45
N GLN A 146 2.74 -7.88 -16.84
CA GLN A 146 4.03 -8.21 -16.20
C GLN A 146 5.19 -8.20 -17.20
N SER A 147 4.98 -8.70 -18.42
CA SER A 147 6.01 -8.63 -19.48
C SER A 147 6.44 -7.20 -19.82
N VAL A 148 5.51 -6.24 -19.77
CA VAL A 148 5.83 -4.82 -19.96
C VAL A 148 6.56 -4.25 -18.74
N LEU A 149 6.06 -4.54 -17.53
CA LEU A 149 6.65 -4.04 -16.28
C LEU A 149 8.10 -4.52 -16.10
N HIS A 150 8.41 -5.77 -16.46
CA HIS A 150 9.76 -6.34 -16.33
C HIS A 150 10.80 -5.70 -17.28
N ARG A 151 10.37 -4.93 -18.28
CA ARG A 151 11.25 -4.15 -19.17
C ARG A 151 11.50 -2.73 -18.67
N ILE A 152 10.82 -2.33 -17.60
CA ILE A 152 11.02 -1.03 -16.97
C ILE A 152 12.22 -1.14 -16.03
N GLU A 153 13.02 -0.08 -15.97
CA GLU A 153 14.13 -0.02 -15.03
C GLU A 153 13.63 -0.21 -13.59
N LYS A 154 14.35 -1.03 -12.83
CA LYS A 154 13.98 -1.31 -11.44
C LYS A 154 13.99 -0.02 -10.62
N PRO A 155 12.92 0.25 -9.86
CA PRO A 155 12.93 1.37 -8.94
C PRO A 155 13.96 1.14 -7.83
N VAL A 156 14.56 2.19 -7.31
CA VAL A 156 15.34 2.15 -6.07
C VAL A 156 15.06 3.44 -5.30
N PHE A 157 13.99 3.44 -4.48
CA PHE A 157 13.61 4.60 -3.69
C PHE A 157 13.88 4.35 -2.21
N ARG A 158 14.65 5.25 -1.60
CA ARG A 158 14.95 5.20 -0.17
C ARG A 158 13.96 6.08 0.58
N CYS A 159 13.15 5.46 1.43
CA CYS A 159 12.12 6.13 2.20
C CYS A 159 12.37 5.97 3.70
N ILE A 160 11.97 6.96 4.48
CA ILE A 160 11.86 6.85 5.94
C ILE A 160 10.36 6.80 6.26
N LEU A 161 9.94 5.70 6.86
CA LEU A 161 8.58 5.52 7.33
C LEU A 161 8.45 6.15 8.71
N ASN A 162 7.57 7.11 8.85
CA ASN A 162 7.41 7.89 10.09
C ASN A 162 5.94 8.16 10.45
N GLU A 163 5.00 7.61 9.69
CA GLU A 163 3.59 7.94 9.88
C GLU A 163 2.69 6.76 9.51
N VAL A 164 1.79 6.40 10.42
CA VAL A 164 0.68 5.47 10.21
C VAL A 164 -0.62 6.27 10.31
N GLU A 165 -1.56 6.02 9.40
CA GLU A 165 -2.86 6.70 9.37
C GLU A 165 -4.00 5.68 9.43
N HIS A 166 -5.08 6.05 10.10
CA HIS A 166 -6.40 5.45 9.95
C HIS A 166 -7.26 6.39 9.11
N ARG A 167 -7.85 5.87 8.05
CA ARG A 167 -8.59 6.67 7.06
C ARG A 167 -9.87 6.00 6.62
N TYR A 168 -10.87 6.80 6.28
CA TYR A 168 -12.02 6.31 5.49
C TYR A 168 -11.62 6.04 4.04
N PHE A 169 -12.28 5.08 3.41
CA PHE A 169 -12.03 4.74 2.00
C PHE A 169 -12.16 5.94 1.05
N LYS A 170 -13.00 6.92 1.38
CA LYS A 170 -13.16 8.18 0.62
C LYS A 170 -12.08 9.22 0.89
N GLY A 171 -11.10 8.92 1.73
CA GLY A 171 -9.90 9.72 1.90
C GLY A 171 -9.84 10.61 3.15
N ASP A 172 -10.91 10.74 3.92
CA ASP A 172 -10.88 11.51 5.17
C ASP A 172 -10.06 10.78 6.25
N LYS A 173 -9.22 11.55 6.95
CA LYS A 173 -8.41 11.02 8.04
C LYS A 173 -9.26 10.87 9.30
N ILE A 174 -9.11 9.72 9.98
CA ILE A 174 -9.69 9.44 11.27
C ILE A 174 -8.66 9.73 12.37
N LYS A 175 -7.44 9.17 12.21
CA LYS A 175 -6.34 9.34 13.17
C LYS A 175 -4.98 9.23 12.47
N THR A 176 -3.96 9.83 13.07
CA THR A 176 -2.57 9.76 12.61
C THR A 176 -1.67 9.50 13.81
N TRP A 177 -0.77 8.53 13.66
CA TRP A 177 0.31 8.24 14.61
C TRP A 177 1.64 8.59 13.96
N LYS A 178 2.42 9.43 14.62
CA LYS A 178 3.81 9.69 14.23
C LYS A 178 4.72 8.70 14.94
N LEU A 179 5.55 8.02 14.17
CA LEU A 179 6.52 7.08 14.73
C LEU A 179 7.66 7.84 15.41
N LYS A 180 8.19 7.28 16.50
CA LYS A 180 9.33 7.86 17.24
C LYS A 180 10.61 7.73 16.42
N TYR A 181 11.55 8.63 16.62
CA TYR A 181 12.89 8.57 16.06
C TYR A 181 13.81 7.69 16.89
#